data_5d09841eebd26b2ecd7849cd8a2b70e6
#
_entry.id   5d09841eebd26b2ecd7849cd8a2b70e6
#
_cell.length_a   1.000
_cell.length_b   1.000
_cell.length_c   1.000
_cell.angle_alpha   90.00
_cell.angle_beta   90.00
_cell.angle_gamma   90.00
#
_symmetry.space_group_name_H-M   'P 1'
#
loop_
_entity.id
_entity.type
_entity.pdbx_description
1 polymer ?
#
loop_
_entity_poly.entity_id
_entity_poly.type
_entity_poly.pdbx_seq_one_letter_code
_entity_poly.pdbx_strand_id
1 'polypeptide(L)'
;QTVTIKYGDKEVDCKVKVNDYIKGVVITPPSKITYKYNEDLDLSDAKISITMASNQTTPNVIPVTSAMISGYNKTTLGAQTVTITYADAEGNTHTQTFGVTVVDQVSSITLVDNGFKKNYKYGDNLDLTGLSLKVTTDSGNVTYVPVTAGMVSGYDPTQLGNQTLNITYDGVVNTVSVNVV
;
A
#
# COMPACT_ATOMS: atom_id res chain seq x y z
N GLN A 1 27.82 9.69 40.50
CA GLN A 1 28.35 10.89 41.18
C GLN A 1 28.79 10.54 42.59
N THR A 2 29.81 11.20 43.09
CA THR A 2 30.24 11.10 44.48
C THR A 2 29.84 12.38 45.20
N VAL A 3 29.11 12.23 46.29
CA VAL A 3 28.77 13.33 47.21
C VAL A 3 29.62 13.18 48.45
N THR A 4 30.46 14.16 48.69
CA THR A 4 31.31 14.20 49.90
C THR A 4 30.56 14.94 50.99
N ILE A 5 30.36 14.30 52.12
CA ILE A 5 29.75 14.89 53.32
C ILE A 5 30.88 15.24 54.29
N LYS A 6 30.97 16.51 54.69
CA LYS A 6 31.97 17.04 55.63
C LYS A 6 31.35 17.42 56.96
N TYR A 7 32.00 17.02 58.05
CA TYR A 7 31.68 17.51 59.40
C TYR A 7 32.96 17.73 60.19
N GLY A 8 33.32 18.97 60.47
CA GLY A 8 34.61 19.35 60.95
C GLY A 8 35.71 18.94 59.99
N ASP A 9 36.73 18.25 60.49
CA ASP A 9 37.85 17.72 59.69
C ASP A 9 37.58 16.29 59.16
N LYS A 10 36.36 15.79 59.31
CA LYS A 10 35.94 14.46 58.83
C LYS A 10 35.19 14.57 57.52
N GLU A 11 35.55 13.71 56.54
CA GLU A 11 34.89 13.55 55.25
C GLU A 11 34.45 12.12 55.04
N VAL A 12 33.26 11.94 54.43
CA VAL A 12 32.74 10.64 53.99
C VAL A 12 32.19 10.79 52.57
N ASP A 13 32.66 9.96 51.67
CA ASP A 13 32.16 9.87 50.29
C ASP A 13 30.97 8.92 50.18
N CYS A 14 29.87 9.45 49.66
CA CYS A 14 28.68 8.71 49.32
C CYS A 14 28.54 8.63 47.81
N LYS A 15 28.50 7.41 47.23
CA LYS A 15 28.24 7.20 45.79
C LYS A 15 26.76 7.26 45.52
N VAL A 16 26.35 8.26 44.73
CA VAL A 16 24.97 8.42 44.29
C VAL A 16 24.88 8.07 42.81
N LYS A 17 23.99 7.17 42.43
CA LYS A 17 23.67 6.89 41.03
C LYS A 17 22.49 7.74 40.59
N VAL A 18 22.71 8.61 39.62
CA VAL A 18 21.66 9.34 38.94
C VAL A 18 21.28 8.56 37.67
N ASN A 19 20.08 8.05 37.64
CA ASN A 19 19.55 7.40 36.43
C ASN A 19 18.84 8.42 35.60
N ASP A 20 19.03 8.33 34.29
CA ASP A 20 18.22 9.06 33.33
C ASP A 20 16.86 8.34 33.15
N TYR A 21 15.83 9.06 32.73
CA TYR A 21 14.50 8.50 32.49
C TYR A 21 13.91 9.02 31.18
N ILE A 22 12.94 8.29 30.64
CA ILE A 22 12.21 8.66 29.42
C ILE A 22 11.23 9.79 29.77
N LYS A 23 11.43 10.96 29.15
CA LYS A 23 10.54 12.13 29.31
C LYS A 23 9.36 12.08 28.34
N GLY A 24 9.55 11.52 27.16
CA GLY A 24 8.49 11.41 26.16
C GLY A 24 8.83 10.45 25.04
N VAL A 25 7.76 9.87 24.47
CA VAL A 25 7.83 9.01 23.29
C VAL A 25 6.83 9.53 22.26
N VAL A 26 7.29 9.72 21.03
CA VAL A 26 6.47 10.10 19.88
C VAL A 26 6.60 9.04 18.82
N ILE A 27 5.49 8.44 18.42
CA ILE A 27 5.41 7.46 17.33
C ILE A 27 4.92 8.17 16.07
N THR A 28 5.72 8.11 15.00
CA THR A 28 5.36 8.63 13.67
C THR A 28 4.99 7.42 12.80
N PRO A 29 3.73 7.31 12.34
CA PRO A 29 3.32 6.24 11.44
C PRO A 29 3.93 6.41 10.05
N PRO A 30 3.87 5.36 9.18
CA PRO A 30 4.31 5.47 7.79
C PRO A 30 3.43 6.44 6.99
N SER A 31 4.01 7.04 5.97
CA SER A 31 3.32 7.98 5.07
C SER A 31 2.45 7.28 4.02
N LYS A 32 2.83 6.06 3.61
CA LYS A 32 2.06 5.25 2.67
C LYS A 32 0.81 4.69 3.34
N ILE A 33 -0.36 5.01 2.78
CA ILE A 33 -1.67 4.60 3.32
C ILE A 33 -2.52 3.77 2.36
N THR A 34 -2.05 3.56 1.12
CA THR A 34 -2.75 2.73 0.13
C THR A 34 -1.83 1.60 -0.33
N TYR A 35 -2.32 0.39 -0.23
CA TYR A 35 -1.60 -0.85 -0.53
C TYR A 35 -2.41 -1.69 -1.53
N LYS A 36 -1.73 -2.43 -2.37
CA LYS A 36 -2.35 -3.43 -3.24
C LYS A 36 -2.70 -4.68 -2.45
N TYR A 37 -3.64 -5.46 -2.95
CA TYR A 37 -3.89 -6.79 -2.40
C TYR A 37 -2.59 -7.61 -2.32
N ASN A 38 -2.38 -8.25 -1.18
CA ASN A 38 -1.18 -9.04 -0.84
C ASN A 38 0.14 -8.25 -0.72
N GLU A 39 0.11 -6.92 -0.72
CA GLU A 39 1.28 -6.07 -0.49
C GLU A 39 1.59 -5.96 1.01
N ASP A 40 2.86 -6.07 1.37
CA ASP A 40 3.31 -5.90 2.75
C ASP A 40 3.30 -4.41 3.16
N LEU A 41 3.07 -4.16 4.45
CA LEU A 41 3.08 -2.81 5.00
C LEU A 41 4.49 -2.21 4.89
N ASP A 42 4.61 -1.03 4.29
CA ASP A 42 5.87 -0.29 4.20
C ASP A 42 6.07 0.53 5.48
N LEU A 43 7.10 0.18 6.24
CA LEU A 43 7.47 0.82 7.51
C LEU A 43 8.76 1.64 7.39
N SER A 44 9.27 1.86 6.18
CA SER A 44 10.60 2.44 5.94
C SER A 44 10.79 3.86 6.51
N ASP A 45 9.71 4.64 6.58
CA ASP A 45 9.70 6.00 7.14
C ASP A 45 9.05 6.10 8.53
N ALA A 46 8.51 5.00 9.05
CA ALA A 46 7.91 4.93 10.37
C ALA A 46 8.98 4.91 11.47
N LYS A 47 8.80 5.71 12.51
CA LYS A 47 9.81 5.87 13.55
C LYS A 47 9.23 6.15 14.93
N ILE A 48 10.02 5.86 15.94
CA ILE A 48 9.76 6.17 17.34
C ILE A 48 10.86 7.12 17.81
N SER A 49 10.48 8.29 18.28
CA SER A 49 11.38 9.30 18.84
C SER A 49 11.26 9.31 20.36
N ILE A 50 12.35 8.99 21.05
CA ILE A 50 12.43 8.87 22.51
C ILE A 50 13.22 10.05 23.05
N THR A 51 12.61 10.88 23.88
CA THR A 51 13.24 12.02 24.53
C THR A 51 13.61 11.65 25.95
N MET A 52 14.90 11.76 26.30
CA MET A 52 15.42 11.52 27.64
C MET A 52 15.40 12.81 28.46
N ALA A 53 15.30 12.70 29.77
CA ALA A 53 15.32 13.87 30.68
C ALA A 53 16.66 14.63 30.63
N SER A 54 17.78 13.92 30.44
CA SER A 54 19.12 14.51 30.33
C SER A 54 19.39 15.17 28.98
N ASN A 55 18.66 14.72 27.89
CA ASN A 55 18.85 15.25 26.55
C ASN A 55 17.49 15.48 25.87
N GLN A 56 16.93 16.68 26.02
CA GLN A 56 15.62 17.05 25.49
C GLN A 56 15.67 17.61 24.06
N THR A 57 16.86 17.89 23.53
CA THR A 57 17.05 18.54 22.23
C THR A 57 17.29 17.54 21.10
N THR A 58 17.83 16.35 21.42
CA THR A 58 18.18 15.33 20.44
C THR A 58 17.55 14.00 20.84
N PRO A 59 16.31 13.69 20.38
CA PRO A 59 15.66 12.42 20.65
C PRO A 59 16.46 11.23 20.10
N ASN A 60 16.45 10.13 20.80
CA ASN A 60 16.87 8.85 20.24
C ASN A 60 15.79 8.32 19.31
N VAL A 61 16.13 8.07 18.04
CA VAL A 61 15.18 7.62 17.00
C VAL A 61 15.43 6.16 16.69
N ILE A 62 14.39 5.33 16.81
CA ILE A 62 14.41 3.93 16.45
C ILE A 62 13.36 3.65 15.37
N PRO A 63 13.62 2.69 14.44
CA PRO A 63 12.66 2.30 13.42
C PRO A 63 11.49 1.53 14.03
N VAL A 64 10.30 1.65 13.44
CA VAL A 64 9.17 0.76 13.70
C VAL A 64 9.43 -0.57 12.99
N THR A 65 9.18 -1.67 13.68
CA THR A 65 9.32 -3.03 13.14
C THR A 65 7.97 -3.73 13.02
N SER A 66 7.89 -4.76 12.18
CA SER A 66 6.66 -5.53 11.99
C SER A 66 6.13 -6.18 13.29
N ALA A 67 7.02 -6.49 14.24
CA ALA A 67 6.62 -7.03 15.55
C ALA A 67 5.82 -6.04 16.41
N MET A 68 5.91 -4.74 16.12
CA MET A 68 5.18 -3.67 16.80
C MET A 68 3.81 -3.39 16.18
N ILE A 69 3.45 -4.06 15.08
CA ILE A 69 2.25 -3.77 14.28
C ILE A 69 1.15 -4.78 14.60
N SER A 70 -0.07 -4.25 14.68
CA SER A 70 -1.31 -5.06 14.71
C SER A 70 -2.41 -4.39 13.89
N GLY A 71 -3.40 -5.20 13.45
CA GLY A 71 -4.57 -4.70 12.72
C GLY A 71 -4.39 -4.56 11.21
N TYR A 72 -3.22 -4.87 10.62
CA TYR A 72 -3.02 -4.94 9.18
C TYR A 72 -3.20 -6.36 8.65
N ASN A 73 -4.04 -6.51 7.63
CA ASN A 73 -4.17 -7.75 6.87
C ASN A 73 -4.14 -7.44 5.38
N LYS A 74 -3.05 -7.82 4.72
CA LYS A 74 -2.81 -7.56 3.30
C LYS A 74 -3.79 -8.25 2.33
N THR A 75 -4.54 -9.25 2.80
CA THR A 75 -5.53 -9.98 2.00
C THR A 75 -6.97 -9.55 2.29
N THR A 76 -7.18 -8.60 3.17
CA THR A 76 -8.50 -8.04 3.45
C THR A 76 -8.63 -6.69 2.74
N LEU A 77 -9.53 -6.62 1.74
CA LEU A 77 -9.79 -5.39 0.99
C LEU A 77 -10.52 -4.35 1.83
N GLY A 78 -10.27 -3.08 1.49
CA GLY A 78 -10.92 -1.93 2.11
C GLY A 78 -10.10 -1.26 3.19
N ALA A 79 -10.77 -0.39 3.95
CA ALA A 79 -10.15 0.41 5.02
C ALA A 79 -9.87 -0.45 6.25
N GLN A 80 -8.67 -0.27 6.82
CA GLN A 80 -8.21 -0.95 8.03
C GLN A 80 -7.59 0.06 8.99
N THR A 81 -7.73 -0.19 10.30
CA THR A 81 -7.04 0.56 11.34
C THR A 81 -5.85 -0.25 11.83
N VAL A 82 -4.68 0.32 11.69
CA VAL A 82 -3.40 -0.28 12.10
C VAL A 82 -2.93 0.38 13.37
N THR A 83 -2.39 -0.42 14.30
CA THR A 83 -1.85 0.06 15.57
C THR A 83 -0.37 -0.26 15.65
N ILE A 84 0.43 0.76 15.98
CA ILE A 84 1.83 0.61 16.38
C ILE A 84 1.86 0.56 17.91
N THR A 85 2.50 -0.44 18.48
CA THR A 85 2.68 -0.60 19.93
C THR A 85 4.16 -0.67 20.26
N TYR A 86 4.63 0.21 21.14
CA TYR A 86 6.00 0.24 21.63
C TYR A 86 6.01 0.15 23.15
N ALA A 87 6.75 -0.82 23.69
CA ALA A 87 7.05 -0.90 25.11
C ALA A 87 8.43 -0.32 25.37
N ASP A 88 8.51 0.67 26.28
CA ASP A 88 9.77 1.30 26.64
C ASP A 88 10.54 0.49 27.69
N ALA A 89 11.79 0.92 27.98
CA ALA A 89 12.65 0.24 28.95
C ALA A 89 12.15 0.37 30.40
N GLU A 90 11.21 1.25 30.67
CA GLU A 90 10.59 1.48 31.99
C GLU A 90 9.31 0.64 32.16
N GLY A 91 8.90 -0.09 31.08
CA GLY A 91 7.71 -0.95 31.07
C GLY A 91 6.42 -0.23 30.68
N ASN A 92 6.46 1.03 30.24
CA ASN A 92 5.30 1.73 29.78
C ASN A 92 5.00 1.37 28.32
N THR A 93 3.71 1.30 27.97
CA THR A 93 3.26 1.01 26.60
C THR A 93 2.78 2.29 25.93
N HIS A 94 3.30 2.54 24.74
CA HIS A 94 2.92 3.66 23.88
C HIS A 94 2.26 3.13 22.62
N THR A 95 1.13 3.72 22.20
CA THR A 95 0.38 3.28 21.02
C THR A 95 0.07 4.45 20.11
N GLN A 96 0.08 4.18 18.80
CA GLN A 96 -0.37 5.11 17.76
C GLN A 96 -1.17 4.34 16.73
N THR A 97 -2.37 4.85 16.39
CA THR A 97 -3.21 4.27 15.33
C THR A 97 -3.15 5.11 14.07
N PHE A 98 -3.29 4.45 12.92
CA PHE A 98 -3.42 5.10 11.60
C PHE A 98 -4.28 4.26 10.67
N GLY A 99 -4.90 4.91 9.68
CA GLY A 99 -5.74 4.24 8.69
C GLY A 99 -4.93 3.87 7.45
N VAL A 100 -5.21 2.67 6.90
CA VAL A 100 -4.73 2.26 5.58
C VAL A 100 -5.88 1.69 4.76
N THR A 101 -5.71 1.62 3.43
CA THR A 101 -6.68 0.99 2.54
C THR A 101 -5.97 -0.03 1.66
N VAL A 102 -6.48 -1.26 1.62
CA VAL A 102 -6.04 -2.29 0.68
C VAL A 102 -6.98 -2.27 -0.52
N VAL A 103 -6.42 -2.06 -1.72
CA VAL A 103 -7.16 -1.99 -2.97
C VAL A 103 -6.91 -3.22 -3.83
N ASP A 104 -7.94 -3.67 -4.50
CA ASP A 104 -7.84 -4.71 -5.52
C ASP A 104 -7.45 -4.09 -6.86
N GLN A 105 -6.68 -4.81 -7.67
CA GLN A 105 -6.28 -4.36 -9.00
C GLN A 105 -6.61 -5.42 -10.04
N VAL A 106 -6.85 -4.99 -11.27
CA VAL A 106 -7.02 -5.92 -12.38
C VAL A 106 -5.68 -6.60 -12.68
N SER A 107 -5.66 -7.93 -12.54
CA SER A 107 -4.49 -8.77 -12.85
C SER A 107 -4.51 -9.28 -14.28
N SER A 108 -5.71 -9.56 -14.81
CA SER A 108 -5.86 -10.04 -16.18
C SER A 108 -7.22 -9.76 -16.75
N ILE A 109 -7.29 -9.64 -18.09
CA ILE A 109 -8.51 -9.61 -18.86
C ILE A 109 -8.48 -10.71 -19.92
N THR A 110 -9.61 -11.39 -20.13
CA THR A 110 -9.79 -12.39 -21.19
C THR A 110 -11.01 -12.02 -22.01
N LEU A 111 -10.89 -12.05 -23.33
CA LEU A 111 -12.02 -11.78 -24.22
C LEU A 111 -13.00 -12.96 -24.18
N VAL A 112 -14.28 -12.60 -24.08
CA VAL A 112 -15.41 -13.52 -24.19
C VAL A 112 -16.18 -13.12 -25.45
N ASP A 113 -16.13 -14.00 -26.45
CA ASP A 113 -16.74 -13.82 -27.77
C ASP A 113 -18.09 -14.60 -27.81
N ASN A 114 -19.16 -13.85 -27.77
CA ASN A 114 -20.53 -14.39 -27.87
C ASN A 114 -21.15 -13.97 -29.20
N GLY A 115 -20.44 -14.23 -30.30
CA GLY A 115 -20.91 -13.91 -31.66
C GLY A 115 -20.48 -12.52 -32.14
N PHE A 116 -19.34 -12.03 -31.65
CA PHE A 116 -18.73 -10.76 -32.12
C PHE A 116 -18.48 -10.79 -33.63
N LYS A 117 -18.91 -9.74 -34.33
CA LYS A 117 -18.71 -9.58 -35.78
C LYS A 117 -17.23 -9.37 -36.09
N LYS A 118 -16.63 -10.21 -36.94
CA LYS A 118 -15.22 -10.15 -37.31
C LYS A 118 -14.96 -9.69 -38.74
N ASN A 119 -16.00 -9.67 -39.60
CA ASN A 119 -15.90 -9.27 -41.01
C ASN A 119 -16.74 -8.03 -41.26
N TYR A 120 -16.14 -7.00 -41.80
CA TYR A 120 -16.72 -5.70 -42.07
C TYR A 120 -16.56 -5.34 -43.56
N LYS A 121 -17.50 -4.59 -44.11
CA LYS A 121 -17.31 -3.96 -45.42
C LYS A 121 -16.54 -2.64 -45.25
N TYR A 122 -15.88 -2.20 -46.34
CA TYR A 122 -15.29 -0.91 -46.38
C TYR A 122 -16.28 0.19 -45.94
N GLY A 123 -15.89 1.02 -45.00
CA GLY A 123 -16.70 2.10 -44.41
C GLY A 123 -17.67 1.64 -43.28
N ASP A 124 -17.77 0.38 -42.96
CA ASP A 124 -18.64 -0.10 -41.87
C ASP A 124 -18.10 0.39 -40.50
N ASN A 125 -19.00 0.79 -39.62
CA ASN A 125 -18.63 1.05 -38.20
C ASN A 125 -18.37 -0.27 -37.47
N LEU A 126 -17.46 -0.22 -36.49
CA LEU A 126 -17.17 -1.34 -35.60
C LEU A 126 -18.40 -1.64 -34.72
N ASP A 127 -18.86 -2.89 -34.76
CA ASP A 127 -19.95 -3.41 -33.92
C ASP A 127 -19.36 -4.28 -32.82
N LEU A 128 -19.45 -3.83 -31.58
CA LEU A 128 -18.91 -4.52 -30.39
C LEU A 128 -19.95 -5.46 -29.74
N THR A 129 -21.11 -5.61 -30.33
CA THR A 129 -22.16 -6.53 -29.86
C THR A 129 -21.60 -7.95 -29.72
N GLY A 130 -21.85 -8.61 -28.58
CA GLY A 130 -21.37 -9.96 -28.31
C GLY A 130 -19.93 -10.05 -27.78
N LEU A 131 -19.23 -8.92 -27.65
CA LEU A 131 -17.88 -8.90 -27.08
C LEU A 131 -17.89 -8.39 -25.64
N SER A 132 -17.33 -9.18 -24.73
CA SER A 132 -17.16 -8.81 -23.33
C SER A 132 -15.79 -9.23 -22.80
N LEU A 133 -15.41 -8.66 -21.67
CA LEU A 133 -14.20 -9.01 -20.92
C LEU A 133 -14.59 -9.84 -19.70
N LYS A 134 -13.93 -10.96 -19.50
CA LYS A 134 -13.78 -11.58 -18.20
C LYS A 134 -12.60 -10.91 -17.53
N VAL A 135 -12.87 -10.12 -16.49
CA VAL A 135 -11.88 -9.39 -15.71
C VAL A 135 -11.59 -10.18 -14.45
N THR A 136 -10.32 -10.45 -14.19
CA THR A 136 -9.85 -11.11 -12.96
C THR A 136 -8.95 -10.13 -12.21
N THR A 137 -9.16 -10.00 -10.91
CA THR A 137 -8.35 -9.13 -10.03
C THR A 137 -7.30 -9.92 -9.26
N ASP A 138 -6.38 -9.22 -8.58
CA ASP A 138 -5.32 -9.83 -7.77
C ASP A 138 -5.88 -10.67 -6.61
N SER A 139 -7.05 -10.30 -6.07
CA SER A 139 -7.75 -11.10 -5.05
C SER A 139 -8.44 -12.35 -5.59
N GLY A 140 -8.45 -12.53 -6.92
CA GLY A 140 -9.13 -13.64 -7.61
C GLY A 140 -10.60 -13.40 -7.90
N ASN A 141 -11.14 -12.20 -7.63
CA ASN A 141 -12.51 -11.87 -8.02
C ASN A 141 -12.64 -11.82 -9.54
N VAL A 142 -13.79 -12.33 -10.04
CA VAL A 142 -14.08 -12.36 -11.47
C VAL A 142 -15.35 -11.57 -11.74
N THR A 143 -15.27 -10.65 -12.72
CA THR A 143 -16.42 -9.89 -13.23
C THR A 143 -16.47 -9.95 -14.75
N TYR A 144 -17.65 -9.72 -15.33
CA TYR A 144 -17.84 -9.64 -16.78
C TYR A 144 -18.26 -8.23 -17.16
N VAL A 145 -17.50 -7.61 -18.06
CA VAL A 145 -17.68 -6.20 -18.46
C VAL A 145 -17.92 -6.17 -19.99
N PRO A 146 -19.02 -5.59 -20.48
CA PRO A 146 -19.20 -5.38 -21.93
C PRO A 146 -18.08 -4.48 -22.48
N VAL A 147 -17.55 -4.83 -23.66
CA VAL A 147 -16.56 -3.97 -24.33
C VAL A 147 -17.27 -2.74 -24.90
N THR A 148 -16.72 -1.56 -24.62
CA THR A 148 -17.23 -0.27 -25.16
C THR A 148 -16.23 0.36 -26.11
N ALA A 149 -16.67 1.29 -26.94
CA ALA A 149 -15.82 1.95 -27.93
C ALA A 149 -14.61 2.67 -27.29
N GLY A 150 -14.76 3.21 -26.06
CA GLY A 150 -13.68 3.86 -25.33
C GLY A 150 -12.55 2.92 -24.89
N MET A 151 -12.79 1.60 -24.89
CA MET A 151 -11.79 0.59 -24.55
C MET A 151 -11.01 0.11 -25.78
N VAL A 152 -11.44 0.43 -27.01
CA VAL A 152 -10.94 -0.19 -28.25
C VAL A 152 -10.15 0.81 -29.06
N SER A 153 -9.02 0.36 -29.61
CA SER A 153 -8.23 1.09 -30.59
C SER A 153 -7.74 0.17 -31.71
N GLY A 154 -7.31 0.75 -32.85
CA GLY A 154 -6.73 0.01 -33.95
C GLY A 154 -7.72 -0.41 -35.05
N TYR A 155 -8.98 0.10 -35.04
CA TYR A 155 -9.94 -0.10 -36.13
C TYR A 155 -9.90 1.10 -37.08
N ASP A 156 -9.72 0.82 -38.37
CA ASP A 156 -9.88 1.78 -39.46
C ASP A 156 -10.83 1.21 -40.52
N PRO A 157 -12.06 1.72 -40.66
CA PRO A 157 -13.03 1.23 -41.62
C PRO A 157 -12.63 1.41 -43.09
N THR A 158 -11.62 2.25 -43.37
CA THR A 158 -11.12 2.57 -44.73
C THR A 158 -9.86 1.78 -45.11
N GLN A 159 -9.31 0.99 -44.18
CA GLN A 159 -8.17 0.15 -44.47
C GLN A 159 -8.61 -1.30 -44.67
N LEU A 160 -8.44 -1.81 -45.90
CA LEU A 160 -8.76 -3.21 -46.24
C LEU A 160 -7.78 -4.19 -45.62
N GLY A 161 -8.28 -5.40 -45.29
CA GLY A 161 -7.49 -6.50 -44.76
C GLY A 161 -7.66 -6.72 -43.25
N ASN A 162 -6.78 -7.56 -42.72
CA ASN A 162 -6.81 -7.89 -41.30
C ASN A 162 -6.28 -6.76 -40.44
N GLN A 163 -7.02 -6.43 -39.38
CA GLN A 163 -6.67 -5.42 -38.41
C GLN A 163 -6.68 -6.04 -37.01
N THR A 164 -5.75 -5.62 -36.16
CA THR A 164 -5.69 -6.02 -34.75
C THR A 164 -6.26 -4.90 -33.91
N LEU A 165 -7.36 -5.19 -33.21
CA LEU A 165 -7.94 -4.30 -32.22
C LEU A 165 -7.23 -4.52 -30.88
N ASN A 166 -6.82 -3.43 -30.23
CA ASN A 166 -6.36 -3.45 -28.84
C ASN A 166 -7.51 -3.05 -27.94
N ILE A 167 -7.80 -3.88 -26.95
CA ILE A 167 -8.83 -3.66 -25.96
C ILE A 167 -8.16 -3.45 -24.62
N THR A 168 -8.32 -2.25 -24.05
CA THR A 168 -7.66 -1.82 -22.81
C THR A 168 -8.70 -1.63 -21.72
N TYR A 169 -8.46 -2.26 -20.57
CA TYR A 169 -9.27 -2.10 -19.37
C TYR A 169 -8.35 -2.01 -18.14
N ASP A 170 -8.45 -0.91 -17.39
CA ASP A 170 -7.63 -0.64 -16.20
C ASP A 170 -6.12 -0.87 -16.43
N GLY A 171 -5.60 -0.42 -17.60
CA GLY A 171 -4.19 -0.55 -17.98
C GLY A 171 -3.78 -1.93 -18.49
N VAL A 172 -4.65 -2.95 -18.43
CA VAL A 172 -4.39 -4.29 -18.99
C VAL A 172 -4.92 -4.34 -20.42
N VAL A 173 -4.15 -4.91 -21.35
CA VAL A 173 -4.49 -4.97 -22.78
C VAL A 173 -4.71 -6.42 -23.22
N ASN A 174 -5.73 -6.62 -24.04
CA ASN A 174 -5.95 -7.84 -24.82
C ASN A 174 -6.24 -7.49 -26.27
N THR A 175 -6.12 -8.45 -27.20
CA THR A 175 -6.27 -8.18 -28.63
C THR A 175 -7.26 -9.12 -29.30
N VAL A 176 -7.94 -8.63 -30.35
CA VAL A 176 -8.77 -9.43 -31.24
C VAL A 176 -8.58 -8.95 -32.70
N SER A 177 -8.64 -9.88 -33.65
CA SER A 177 -8.51 -9.55 -35.06
C SER A 177 -9.86 -9.43 -35.72
N VAL A 178 -9.99 -8.44 -36.62
CA VAL A 178 -11.10 -8.23 -37.54
C VAL A 178 -10.59 -8.09 -38.98
N ASN A 179 -11.44 -8.28 -39.96
CA ASN A 179 -11.10 -8.12 -41.37
C ASN A 179 -12.06 -7.16 -42.06
N VAL A 180 -11.55 -6.21 -42.84
CA VAL A 180 -12.31 -5.27 -43.67
C VAL A 180 -12.14 -5.66 -45.13
N VAL A 181 -13.25 -5.88 -45.83
CA VAL A 181 -13.30 -6.34 -47.22
C VAL A 181 -14.05 -5.36 -48.13
#